data_034d56c2c5943b5c586eeaf6b0300dbd
#
_entry.id   034d56c2c5943b5c586eeaf6b0300dbd
#
_cell.length_a   1.000
_cell.length_b   1.000
_cell.length_c   1.000
_cell.angle_alpha   90.00
_cell.angle_beta   90.00
_cell.angle_gamma   90.00
#
_symmetry.space_group_name_H-M   'P 1'
#
loop_
_entity.id
_entity.type
_entity.pdbx_description
1 polymer ?
#
loop_
_entity_poly.entity_id
_entity_poly.type
_entity_poly.pdbx_seq_one_letter_code
_entity_poly.pdbx_strand_id
1 'polypeptide(L)'
;MSRTKFKKRPAPGSGGILGLTGYFFRRSLLNIRQNLLINILAVVTITLSFLIVSLFLLVFVNLEGAGEIWSEKVQVTVYFERELNSKEFAALRNVIMTLEGTDAVTYVSRDEALKRFRTRLKGQEALLDGVPSEILPASLEIRLKQAYRTSEAVEAYVSRLKKIPTISEIQYGEEWVRRFNTFMNFMRFAGALLGGFIALAVLFIISNTIKITIYSRREEVELLELVGATRFFIRIPFLIEGMLQGFCGALLALLILAGVSWAFLNHAGNFLLFNPQEAGLVFIPATFCVAIVATGVLVGFVGSLTSLHRFVDQS
;
A
#
# COMPACT_ATOMS: atom_id res chain seq x y z
N MET A 1 65.16 -17.83 13.07
CA MET A 1 64.18 -18.92 12.81
C MET A 1 62.91 -18.66 13.59
N SER A 2 61.95 -17.95 12.99
CA SER A 2 60.64 -17.67 13.59
C SER A 2 59.63 -18.65 13.03
N ARG A 3 59.12 -19.54 13.87
CA ARG A 3 58.03 -20.50 13.50
C ARG A 3 56.70 -19.77 13.49
N THR A 4 56.22 -19.43 12.32
CA THR A 4 54.82 -18.99 12.10
C THR A 4 53.85 -20.12 12.46
N LYS A 5 53.13 -19.98 13.57
CA LYS A 5 52.06 -20.91 13.98
C LYS A 5 50.91 -20.82 12.95
N PHE A 6 50.81 -21.80 12.09
CA PHE A 6 49.63 -22.04 11.27
C PHE A 6 48.43 -22.33 12.19
N LYS A 7 47.55 -21.35 12.34
CA LYS A 7 46.27 -21.50 13.05
C LYS A 7 45.39 -22.46 12.25
N LYS A 8 45.27 -23.71 12.72
CA LYS A 8 44.39 -24.74 12.14
C LYS A 8 42.97 -24.16 11.98
N ARG A 9 42.53 -23.97 10.74
CA ARG A 9 41.11 -23.65 10.44
C ARG A 9 40.31 -24.90 10.80
N PRO A 10 39.16 -24.74 11.51
CA PRO A 10 38.29 -25.89 11.79
C PRO A 10 37.76 -26.46 10.47
N ALA A 11 37.80 -27.78 10.34
CA ALA A 11 37.30 -28.52 9.20
C ALA A 11 35.77 -28.29 9.06
N PRO A 12 35.21 -28.13 7.84
CA PRO A 12 33.78 -28.02 7.63
C PRO A 12 33.13 -29.40 7.82
N GLY A 13 32.69 -29.71 9.04
CA GLY A 13 32.09 -31.03 9.29
C GLY A 13 31.50 -31.30 10.66
N SER A 14 31.62 -30.39 11.65
CA SER A 14 31.16 -30.67 13.01
C SER A 14 29.96 -29.83 13.51
N GLY A 15 29.32 -29.10 12.65
CA GLY A 15 28.07 -28.38 12.98
C GLY A 15 26.99 -28.82 12.02
N GLY A 16 25.88 -29.37 12.57
CA GLY A 16 24.69 -29.70 11.76
C GLY A 16 24.24 -28.58 10.84
N ILE A 17 23.04 -28.68 10.24
CA ILE A 17 22.49 -27.74 9.26
C ILE A 17 22.73 -26.26 9.61
N LEU A 18 22.70 -25.88 10.91
CA LEU A 18 23.00 -24.53 11.43
C LEU A 18 24.49 -24.10 11.21
N GLY A 19 25.43 -25.00 11.23
CA GLY A 19 26.84 -24.67 10.94
C GLY A 19 27.11 -24.43 9.46
N LEU A 20 26.38 -25.15 8.60
CA LEU A 20 26.46 -24.98 7.14
C LEU A 20 25.79 -23.64 6.69
N THR A 21 24.65 -23.28 7.26
CA THR A 21 24.00 -22.00 6.93
C THR A 21 24.85 -20.81 7.36
N GLY A 22 25.46 -20.85 8.56
CA GLY A 22 26.37 -19.80 9.03
C GLY A 22 27.64 -19.69 8.15
N TYR A 23 28.16 -20.79 7.66
CA TYR A 23 29.31 -20.81 6.73
C TYR A 23 28.94 -20.14 5.40
N PHE A 24 27.80 -20.49 4.80
CA PHE A 24 27.36 -19.91 3.53
C PHE A 24 27.04 -18.44 3.66
N PHE A 25 26.37 -18.01 4.74
CA PHE A 25 26.11 -16.61 5.01
C PHE A 25 27.40 -15.78 5.14
N ARG A 26 28.37 -16.27 5.93
CA ARG A 26 29.68 -15.60 6.07
C ARG A 26 30.44 -15.54 4.73
N ARG A 27 30.33 -16.58 3.90
CA ARG A 27 30.96 -16.62 2.59
C ARG A 27 30.34 -15.65 1.63
N SER A 28 28.98 -15.50 1.66
CA SER A 28 28.25 -14.50 0.87
C SER A 28 28.63 -13.07 1.27
N LEU A 29 28.78 -12.78 2.57
CA LEU A 29 29.26 -11.48 3.03
C LEU A 29 30.69 -11.16 2.55
N LEU A 30 31.57 -12.14 2.56
CA LEU A 30 32.96 -11.99 2.04
C LEU A 30 32.90 -11.76 0.52
N ASN A 31 32.00 -12.42 -0.18
CA ASN A 31 31.79 -12.27 -1.61
C ASN A 31 31.37 -10.84 -1.97
N ILE A 32 30.39 -10.28 -1.23
CA ILE A 32 29.94 -8.89 -1.39
C ILE A 32 31.11 -7.90 -1.24
N ARG A 33 32.02 -8.15 -0.28
CA ARG A 33 33.18 -7.29 -0.04
C ARG A 33 34.22 -7.31 -1.16
N GLN A 34 34.37 -8.39 -1.88
CA GLN A 34 35.36 -8.50 -2.97
C GLN A 34 34.94 -7.76 -4.25
N ASN A 35 33.63 -7.66 -4.51
CA ASN A 35 33.04 -6.90 -5.63
C ASN A 35 32.16 -5.75 -5.12
N LEU A 36 32.70 -4.95 -4.20
CA LEU A 36 31.93 -3.98 -3.40
C LEU A 36 31.21 -2.96 -4.30
N LEU A 37 31.89 -2.42 -5.33
CA LEU A 37 31.31 -1.42 -6.22
C LEU A 37 30.08 -1.94 -7.00
N ILE A 38 30.17 -3.14 -7.53
CA ILE A 38 29.08 -3.75 -8.33
C ILE A 38 27.88 -4.02 -7.42
N ASN A 39 28.15 -4.56 -6.22
CA ASN A 39 27.11 -4.86 -5.24
C ASN A 39 26.44 -3.59 -4.69
N ILE A 40 27.21 -2.55 -4.39
CA ILE A 40 26.64 -1.26 -3.95
C ILE A 40 25.76 -0.66 -5.07
N LEU A 41 26.24 -0.65 -6.31
CA LEU A 41 25.48 -0.11 -7.42
C LEU A 41 24.17 -0.87 -7.63
N ALA A 42 24.20 -2.21 -7.53
CA ALA A 42 23.02 -3.04 -7.59
C ALA A 42 22.04 -2.71 -6.45
N VAL A 43 22.51 -2.67 -5.19
CA VAL A 43 21.68 -2.36 -4.03
C VAL A 43 21.07 -0.96 -4.15
N VAL A 44 21.84 0.05 -4.57
CA VAL A 44 21.32 1.42 -4.78
C VAL A 44 20.22 1.42 -5.83
N THR A 45 20.43 0.75 -6.97
CA THR A 45 19.42 0.69 -8.03
C THR A 45 18.16 -0.05 -7.57
N ILE A 46 18.31 -1.15 -6.83
CA ILE A 46 17.20 -1.89 -6.22
C ILE A 46 16.47 -1.01 -5.20
N THR A 47 17.21 -0.26 -4.39
CA THR A 47 16.64 0.68 -3.41
C THR A 47 15.78 1.75 -4.09
N LEU A 48 16.28 2.39 -5.16
CA LEU A 48 15.53 3.37 -5.92
C LEU A 48 14.27 2.75 -6.55
N SER A 49 14.37 1.53 -7.06
CA SER A 49 13.25 0.79 -7.63
C SER A 49 12.16 0.53 -6.59
N PHE A 50 12.51 0.00 -5.42
CA PHE A 50 11.56 -0.22 -4.32
C PHE A 50 11.05 1.09 -3.69
N LEU A 51 11.85 2.17 -3.73
CA LEU A 51 11.42 3.49 -3.24
C LEU A 51 10.24 4.02 -4.08
N ILE A 52 10.28 3.85 -5.41
CA ILE A 52 9.18 4.25 -6.30
C ILE A 52 7.90 3.47 -5.96
N VAL A 53 7.98 2.15 -5.79
CA VAL A 53 6.83 1.32 -5.40
C VAL A 53 6.30 1.72 -4.03
N SER A 54 7.18 1.92 -3.07
CA SER A 54 6.82 2.28 -1.71
C SER A 54 6.18 3.67 -1.64
N LEU A 55 6.69 4.64 -2.42
CA LEU A 55 6.11 5.97 -2.54
C LEU A 55 4.71 5.91 -3.17
N PHE A 56 4.55 5.15 -4.25
CA PHE A 56 3.24 4.92 -4.86
C PHE A 56 2.25 4.33 -3.85
N LEU A 57 2.67 3.34 -3.09
CA LEU A 57 1.85 2.69 -2.08
C LEU A 57 1.50 3.65 -0.93
N LEU A 58 2.44 4.51 -0.50
CA LEU A 58 2.19 5.55 0.50
C LEU A 58 1.09 6.51 0.02
N VAL A 59 1.19 6.99 -1.22
CA VAL A 59 0.17 7.86 -1.83
C VAL A 59 -1.17 7.13 -1.94
N PHE A 60 -1.17 5.88 -2.38
CA PHE A 60 -2.38 5.07 -2.53
C PHE A 60 -3.12 4.89 -1.20
N VAL A 61 -2.42 4.49 -0.13
CA VAL A 61 -3.02 4.29 1.21
C VAL A 61 -3.61 5.60 1.76
N ASN A 62 -2.92 6.72 1.57
CA ASN A 62 -3.41 8.01 2.03
C ASN A 62 -4.60 8.53 1.20
N LEU A 63 -4.64 8.26 -0.11
CA LEU A 63 -5.81 8.56 -0.94
C LEU A 63 -7.02 7.71 -0.55
N GLU A 64 -6.83 6.43 -0.28
CA GLU A 64 -7.88 5.53 0.19
C GLU A 64 -8.45 6.02 1.53
N GLY A 65 -7.58 6.39 2.49
CA GLY A 65 -7.99 6.97 3.77
C GLY A 65 -8.69 8.32 3.63
N ALA A 66 -8.22 9.20 2.75
CA ALA A 66 -8.91 10.46 2.46
C ALA A 66 -10.31 10.23 1.87
N GLY A 67 -10.46 9.23 1.00
CA GLY A 67 -11.76 8.82 0.47
C GLY A 67 -12.72 8.32 1.54
N GLU A 68 -12.23 7.59 2.54
CA GLU A 68 -13.04 7.15 3.68
C GLU A 68 -13.53 8.34 4.53
N ILE A 69 -12.67 9.31 4.85
CA ILE A 69 -13.04 10.54 5.58
C ILE A 69 -14.10 11.33 4.80
N TRP A 70 -13.99 11.40 3.49
CA TRP A 70 -14.97 12.08 2.66
C TRP A 70 -16.27 11.27 2.52
N SER A 71 -16.20 9.95 2.51
CA SER A 71 -17.38 9.08 2.52
C SER A 71 -18.15 9.12 3.85
N GLU A 72 -17.52 9.55 4.96
CA GLU A 72 -18.26 9.85 6.20
C GLU A 72 -19.30 10.97 6.02
N LYS A 73 -19.05 11.89 5.09
CA LYS A 73 -19.99 12.96 4.71
C LYS A 73 -21.03 12.53 3.67
N VAL A 74 -20.89 11.32 3.07
CA VAL A 74 -21.86 10.75 2.15
C VAL A 74 -23.03 10.22 2.97
N GLN A 75 -24.04 11.05 3.11
CA GLN A 75 -25.33 10.69 3.69
C GLN A 75 -26.30 10.36 2.55
N VAL A 76 -27.09 9.32 2.70
CA VAL A 76 -28.21 9.06 1.82
C VAL A 76 -29.35 9.97 2.27
N THR A 77 -29.67 10.97 1.48
CA THR A 77 -30.74 11.93 1.78
C THR A 77 -31.98 11.52 1.02
N VAL A 78 -33.06 11.33 1.74
CA VAL A 78 -34.38 11.03 1.22
C VAL A 78 -35.23 12.28 1.33
N TYR A 79 -35.79 12.75 0.24
CA TYR A 79 -36.67 13.92 0.23
C TYR A 79 -38.14 13.51 0.21
N PHE A 80 -38.94 14.32 0.89
CA PHE A 80 -40.40 14.13 0.98
C PHE A 80 -41.12 15.34 0.40
N GLU A 81 -42.18 15.10 -0.37
CA GLU A 81 -43.03 16.16 -0.90
C GLU A 81 -43.75 16.93 0.21
N ARG A 82 -44.08 16.24 1.30
CA ARG A 82 -44.74 16.83 2.47
C ARG A 82 -43.94 16.57 3.75
N GLU A 83 -44.11 17.42 4.74
CA GLU A 83 -43.56 17.17 6.09
C GLU A 83 -44.17 15.92 6.72
N LEU A 84 -43.33 15.10 7.31
CA LEU A 84 -43.76 13.92 8.04
C LEU A 84 -44.24 14.30 9.44
N ASN A 85 -45.38 13.74 9.86
CA ASN A 85 -45.84 13.84 11.21
C ASN A 85 -44.92 12.99 12.13
N SER A 86 -44.82 13.36 13.43
CA SER A 86 -43.96 12.64 14.40
C SER A 86 -44.21 11.14 14.44
N LYS A 87 -45.47 10.69 14.23
CA LYS A 87 -45.80 9.25 14.18
C LYS A 87 -45.32 8.59 12.89
N GLU A 88 -45.48 9.26 11.74
CA GLU A 88 -45.01 8.79 10.43
C GLU A 88 -43.49 8.69 10.41
N PHE A 89 -42.79 9.69 10.96
CA PHE A 89 -41.34 9.67 11.12
C PHE A 89 -40.89 8.50 11.99
N ALA A 90 -41.48 8.29 13.17
CA ALA A 90 -41.14 7.20 14.04
C ALA A 90 -41.30 5.80 13.37
N ALA A 91 -42.41 5.64 12.65
CA ALA A 91 -42.67 4.41 11.90
C ALA A 91 -41.62 4.19 10.79
N LEU A 92 -41.36 5.22 9.98
CA LEU A 92 -40.38 5.15 8.87
C LEU A 92 -38.96 4.93 9.41
N ARG A 93 -38.58 5.65 10.48
CA ARG A 93 -37.29 5.47 11.16
C ARG A 93 -37.10 4.02 11.62
N ASN A 94 -38.12 3.43 12.23
CA ASN A 94 -38.04 2.04 12.68
C ASN A 94 -37.82 1.08 11.51
N VAL A 95 -38.53 1.26 10.39
CA VAL A 95 -38.35 0.45 9.18
C VAL A 95 -36.94 0.62 8.64
N ILE A 96 -36.42 1.84 8.52
CA ILE A 96 -35.08 2.09 8.00
C ILE A 96 -34.00 1.56 8.94
N MET A 97 -34.17 1.66 10.25
CA MET A 97 -33.23 1.11 11.24
C MET A 97 -33.15 -0.42 11.23
N THR A 98 -34.17 -1.12 10.70
CA THR A 98 -34.10 -2.59 10.50
C THR A 98 -33.32 -2.96 9.24
N LEU A 99 -33.08 -2.02 8.33
CA LEU A 99 -32.27 -2.29 7.14
C LEU A 99 -30.81 -2.47 7.55
N GLU A 100 -30.22 -3.56 7.08
CA GLU A 100 -28.83 -3.88 7.30
C GLU A 100 -27.92 -2.80 6.70
N GLY A 101 -27.00 -2.26 7.48
CA GLY A 101 -26.11 -1.19 7.05
C GLY A 101 -26.48 0.21 7.57
N THR A 102 -27.66 0.42 8.18
CA THR A 102 -28.04 1.70 8.79
C THR A 102 -27.29 1.90 10.12
N ASP A 103 -26.66 3.07 10.26
CA ASP A 103 -26.01 3.52 11.51
C ASP A 103 -26.91 4.51 12.26
N ALA A 104 -27.37 5.57 11.59
CA ALA A 104 -28.23 6.58 12.18
C ALA A 104 -29.21 7.15 11.14
N VAL A 105 -30.37 7.62 11.65
CA VAL A 105 -31.41 8.25 10.84
C VAL A 105 -31.80 9.55 11.52
N THR A 106 -31.63 10.68 10.82
CA THR A 106 -31.92 12.02 11.32
C THR A 106 -32.95 12.70 10.41
N TYR A 107 -33.99 13.24 11.01
CA TYR A 107 -34.98 14.04 10.29
C TYR A 107 -34.55 15.50 10.23
N VAL A 108 -34.62 16.11 9.08
CA VAL A 108 -34.37 17.53 8.85
C VAL A 108 -35.66 18.19 8.35
N SER A 109 -36.27 19.01 9.22
CA SER A 109 -37.47 19.79 8.84
C SER A 109 -37.13 20.89 7.84
N ARG A 110 -38.11 21.45 7.17
CA ARG A 110 -37.92 22.58 6.23
C ARG A 110 -37.25 23.77 6.91
N ASP A 111 -37.63 24.11 8.11
CA ASP A 111 -37.01 25.19 8.88
C ASP A 111 -35.55 24.91 9.24
N GLU A 112 -35.23 23.70 9.63
CA GLU A 112 -33.87 23.25 9.93
C GLU A 112 -33.01 23.28 8.65
N ALA A 113 -33.56 22.83 7.52
CA ALA A 113 -32.89 22.87 6.21
C ALA A 113 -32.57 24.31 5.82
N LEU A 114 -33.49 25.25 6.01
CA LEU A 114 -33.27 26.65 5.74
C LEU A 114 -32.21 27.30 6.63
N LYS A 115 -32.23 26.99 7.93
CA LYS A 115 -31.18 27.42 8.87
C LYS A 115 -29.81 26.91 8.45
N ARG A 116 -29.67 25.63 8.14
CA ARG A 116 -28.42 25.04 7.66
C ARG A 116 -27.95 25.66 6.36
N PHE A 117 -28.86 25.95 5.44
CA PHE A 117 -28.57 26.59 4.17
C PHE A 117 -28.06 28.03 4.35
N ARG A 118 -28.72 28.83 5.20
CA ARG A 118 -28.23 30.17 5.60
C ARG A 118 -26.82 30.13 6.21
N THR A 119 -26.56 29.16 7.08
CA THR A 119 -25.24 29.03 7.72
C THR A 119 -24.13 28.68 6.71
N ARG A 120 -24.47 27.95 5.63
CA ARG A 120 -23.51 27.63 4.56
C ARG A 120 -23.21 28.80 3.64
N LEU A 121 -24.18 29.72 3.46
CA LEU A 121 -24.03 30.91 2.63
C LEU A 121 -23.49 32.13 3.39
N LYS A 122 -22.60 31.90 4.36
CA LYS A 122 -21.94 32.97 5.12
C LYS A 122 -21.42 34.08 4.19
N GLY A 123 -21.93 35.32 4.32
CA GLY A 123 -21.55 36.47 3.52
C GLY A 123 -22.41 36.67 2.25
N GLN A 124 -23.38 35.81 1.95
CA GLN A 124 -24.31 35.95 0.82
C GLN A 124 -25.77 35.75 1.28
N GLU A 125 -26.07 36.09 2.53
CA GLU A 125 -27.42 35.93 3.14
C GLU A 125 -28.52 36.71 2.40
N ALA A 126 -28.13 37.79 1.75
CA ALA A 126 -29.08 38.59 0.92
C ALA A 126 -29.66 37.81 -0.26
N LEU A 127 -29.05 36.72 -0.70
CA LEU A 127 -29.61 35.84 -1.75
C LEU A 127 -30.82 35.04 -1.29
N LEU A 128 -31.02 34.95 0.03
CA LEU A 128 -32.14 34.22 0.65
C LEU A 128 -33.24 35.14 1.16
N ASP A 129 -33.11 36.47 1.02
CA ASP A 129 -34.13 37.41 1.39
C ASP A 129 -35.33 37.26 0.44
N GLY A 130 -36.47 36.83 1.01
CA GLY A 130 -37.67 36.56 0.24
C GLY A 130 -37.89 35.13 -0.25
N VAL A 131 -36.97 34.19 0.08
CA VAL A 131 -37.17 32.78 -0.23
C VAL A 131 -38.09 32.15 0.83
N PRO A 132 -39.30 31.68 0.45
CA PRO A 132 -40.21 31.01 1.38
C PRO A 132 -39.59 29.69 1.88
N SER A 133 -39.83 29.36 3.14
CA SER A 133 -39.33 28.08 3.73
C SER A 133 -39.88 26.84 3.02
N GLU A 134 -40.97 26.99 2.28
CA GLU A 134 -41.66 25.93 1.54
C GLU A 134 -40.87 25.41 0.32
N ILE A 135 -39.87 26.16 -0.18
CA ILE A 135 -39.07 25.78 -1.35
C ILE A 135 -38.11 24.62 -1.01
N LEU A 136 -37.68 24.52 0.25
CA LEU A 136 -36.81 23.41 0.67
C LEU A 136 -37.66 22.23 1.15
N PRO A 137 -37.52 21.05 0.55
CA PRO A 137 -38.25 19.86 1.00
C PRO A 137 -37.71 19.38 2.36
N ALA A 138 -38.60 18.81 3.17
CA ALA A 138 -38.16 18.07 4.33
C ALA A 138 -37.37 16.83 3.91
N SER A 139 -36.37 16.46 4.67
CA SER A 139 -35.49 15.35 4.31
C SER A 139 -35.17 14.45 5.48
N LEU A 140 -34.78 13.22 5.15
CA LEU A 140 -34.27 12.23 6.09
C LEU A 140 -32.83 11.93 5.73
N GLU A 141 -31.92 12.26 6.60
CA GLU A 141 -30.49 11.97 6.43
C GLU A 141 -30.19 10.60 7.06
N ILE A 142 -29.76 9.64 6.24
CA ILE A 142 -29.42 8.30 6.65
C ILE A 142 -27.92 8.16 6.60
N ARG A 143 -27.30 7.89 7.72
CA ARG A 143 -25.88 7.55 7.83
C ARG A 143 -25.72 6.05 7.76
N LEU A 144 -24.79 5.59 6.92
CA LEU A 144 -24.47 4.17 6.76
C LEU A 144 -23.28 3.79 7.64
N LYS A 145 -23.25 2.53 8.09
CA LYS A 145 -22.09 1.91 8.73
C LYS A 145 -20.92 1.85 7.77
N GLN A 146 -19.70 1.94 8.26
CA GLN A 146 -18.47 1.99 7.44
C GLN A 146 -18.39 0.87 6.40
N ALA A 147 -18.73 -0.35 6.76
CA ALA A 147 -18.74 -1.49 5.83
C ALA A 147 -19.72 -1.37 4.65
N TYR A 148 -20.72 -0.46 4.74
CA TYR A 148 -21.76 -0.24 3.73
C TYR A 148 -21.59 1.08 2.96
N ARG A 149 -20.42 1.72 3.04
CA ARG A 149 -20.11 2.98 2.33
C ARG A 149 -19.43 2.78 0.98
N THR A 150 -19.28 1.53 0.52
CA THR A 150 -18.81 1.23 -0.85
C THR A 150 -19.90 1.51 -1.87
N SER A 151 -19.53 1.83 -3.12
CA SER A 151 -20.49 2.16 -4.20
C SER A 151 -21.55 1.08 -4.35
N GLU A 152 -21.13 -0.19 -4.43
CA GLU A 152 -22.04 -1.33 -4.60
C GLU A 152 -22.98 -1.50 -3.40
N ALA A 153 -22.45 -1.31 -2.18
CA ALA A 153 -23.27 -1.44 -0.98
C ALA A 153 -24.27 -0.28 -0.84
N VAL A 154 -23.88 0.94 -1.21
CA VAL A 154 -24.78 2.12 -1.23
C VAL A 154 -25.87 1.93 -2.28
N GLU A 155 -25.54 1.51 -3.51
CA GLU A 155 -26.52 1.22 -4.57
C GLU A 155 -27.51 0.13 -4.15
N ALA A 156 -27.01 -0.97 -3.56
CA ALA A 156 -27.85 -2.04 -3.03
C ALA A 156 -28.77 -1.53 -1.90
N TYR A 157 -28.26 -0.68 -1.02
CA TYR A 157 -29.03 -0.07 0.06
C TYR A 157 -30.12 0.87 -0.49
N VAL A 158 -29.78 1.76 -1.42
CA VAL A 158 -30.71 2.67 -2.09
C VAL A 158 -31.79 1.91 -2.86
N SER A 159 -31.42 0.79 -3.50
CA SER A 159 -32.39 -0.09 -4.17
C SER A 159 -33.42 -0.70 -3.20
N ARG A 160 -33.05 -0.93 -1.96
CA ARG A 160 -33.97 -1.37 -0.89
C ARG A 160 -34.84 -0.22 -0.41
N LEU A 161 -34.27 0.99 -0.25
CA LEU A 161 -35.02 2.19 0.13
C LEU A 161 -36.08 2.58 -0.89
N LYS A 162 -35.79 2.47 -2.20
CA LYS A 162 -36.74 2.76 -3.31
C LYS A 162 -37.98 1.88 -3.28
N LYS A 163 -37.97 0.76 -2.57
CA LYS A 163 -39.13 -0.12 -2.42
C LYS A 163 -40.13 0.38 -1.36
N ILE A 164 -39.77 1.42 -0.60
CA ILE A 164 -40.66 2.02 0.42
C ILE A 164 -41.54 3.09 -0.25
N PRO A 165 -42.87 2.91 -0.29
CA PRO A 165 -43.76 3.77 -1.09
C PRO A 165 -43.80 5.25 -0.68
N THR A 166 -43.34 5.57 0.54
CA THR A 166 -43.37 6.92 1.11
C THR A 166 -42.19 7.79 0.64
N ILE A 167 -41.22 7.20 -0.09
CA ILE A 167 -39.99 7.86 -0.50
C ILE A 167 -40.17 8.40 -1.92
N SER A 168 -40.06 9.73 -2.09
CA SER A 168 -40.24 10.39 -3.39
C SER A 168 -38.95 10.47 -4.17
N GLU A 169 -37.87 10.95 -3.53
CA GLU A 169 -36.58 11.14 -4.16
C GLU A 169 -35.47 10.77 -3.20
N ILE A 170 -34.45 10.06 -3.71
CA ILE A 170 -33.26 9.68 -2.95
C ILE A 170 -32.06 10.33 -3.61
N GLN A 171 -31.41 11.21 -2.88
CA GLN A 171 -30.15 11.80 -3.29
C GLN A 171 -29.03 11.21 -2.44
N TYR A 172 -28.05 10.64 -3.09
CA TYR A 172 -26.82 10.17 -2.48
C TYR A 172 -25.67 10.58 -3.40
N GLY A 173 -24.51 10.81 -2.87
CA GLY A 173 -23.35 11.25 -3.66
C GLY A 173 -22.87 10.22 -4.71
N GLU A 174 -23.81 9.60 -5.44
CA GLU A 174 -23.62 8.47 -6.36
C GLU A 174 -22.51 8.72 -7.36
N GLU A 175 -22.57 9.84 -8.05
CA GLU A 175 -21.62 10.14 -9.13
C GLU A 175 -20.20 10.31 -8.59
N TRP A 176 -20.05 10.94 -7.42
CA TRP A 176 -18.77 11.17 -6.79
C TRP A 176 -18.17 9.86 -6.24
N VAL A 177 -18.97 9.07 -5.52
CA VAL A 177 -18.53 7.77 -4.95
C VAL A 177 -18.15 6.81 -6.08
N ARG A 178 -18.94 6.75 -7.16
CA ARG A 178 -18.64 5.93 -8.33
C ARG A 178 -17.37 6.38 -9.03
N ARG A 179 -17.18 7.68 -9.26
CA ARG A 179 -15.95 8.21 -9.88
C ARG A 179 -14.73 7.95 -9.01
N PHE A 180 -14.85 8.11 -7.70
CA PHE A 180 -13.77 7.83 -6.76
C PHE A 180 -13.40 6.35 -6.77
N ASN A 181 -14.35 5.44 -6.69
CA ASN A 181 -14.10 4.00 -6.75
C ASN A 181 -13.47 3.58 -8.10
N THR A 182 -13.95 4.14 -9.20
CA THR A 182 -13.35 3.91 -10.52
C THR A 182 -11.90 4.38 -10.55
N PHE A 183 -11.61 5.54 -9.98
CA PHE A 183 -10.25 6.07 -9.85
C PHE A 183 -9.37 5.17 -8.97
N MET A 184 -9.88 4.71 -7.82
CA MET A 184 -9.15 3.80 -6.94
C MET A 184 -8.86 2.44 -7.58
N ASN A 185 -9.81 1.89 -8.35
CA ASN A 185 -9.60 0.67 -9.12
C ASN A 185 -8.55 0.87 -10.22
N PHE A 186 -8.56 2.01 -10.90
CA PHE A 186 -7.50 2.37 -11.84
C PHE A 186 -6.13 2.47 -11.13
N MET A 187 -6.08 3.09 -9.95
CA MET A 187 -4.85 3.18 -9.15
C MET A 187 -4.33 1.79 -8.74
N ARG A 188 -5.21 0.87 -8.32
CA ARG A 188 -4.84 -0.52 -8.01
C ARG A 188 -4.23 -1.22 -9.22
N PHE A 189 -4.86 -1.09 -10.38
CA PHE A 189 -4.36 -1.66 -11.63
C PHE A 189 -3.01 -1.05 -12.04
N ALA A 190 -2.89 0.27 -12.01
CA ALA A 190 -1.65 0.98 -12.31
C ALA A 190 -0.52 0.59 -11.34
N GLY A 191 -0.83 0.45 -10.04
CA GLY A 191 0.10 -0.01 -9.02
C GLY A 191 0.57 -1.45 -9.25
N ALA A 192 -0.33 -2.35 -9.63
CA ALA A 192 0.02 -3.73 -9.96
C ALA A 192 0.94 -3.80 -11.19
N LEU A 193 0.65 -3.02 -12.24
CA LEU A 193 1.52 -2.91 -13.42
C LEU A 193 2.88 -2.34 -13.05
N LEU A 194 2.92 -1.22 -12.33
CA LEU A 194 4.17 -0.58 -11.91
C LEU A 194 5.01 -1.54 -11.05
N GLY A 195 4.39 -2.19 -10.07
CA GLY A 195 5.04 -3.19 -9.21
C GLY A 195 5.59 -4.37 -10.02
N GLY A 196 4.82 -4.87 -10.99
CA GLY A 196 5.23 -5.94 -11.89
C GLY A 196 6.44 -5.55 -12.75
N PHE A 197 6.42 -4.38 -13.39
CA PHE A 197 7.55 -3.88 -14.16
C PHE A 197 8.80 -3.68 -13.32
N ILE A 198 8.65 -3.11 -12.12
CA ILE A 198 9.78 -2.89 -11.21
C ILE A 198 10.32 -4.22 -10.70
N ALA A 199 9.47 -5.20 -10.39
CA ALA A 199 9.91 -6.54 -10.01
C ALA A 199 10.73 -7.21 -11.13
N LEU A 200 10.30 -7.09 -12.39
CA LEU A 200 11.05 -7.58 -13.56
C LEU A 200 12.39 -6.85 -13.73
N ALA A 201 12.41 -5.53 -13.57
CA ALA A 201 13.64 -4.75 -13.65
C ALA A 201 14.65 -5.16 -12.55
N VAL A 202 14.20 -5.29 -11.31
CA VAL A 202 15.02 -5.74 -10.17
C VAL A 202 15.53 -7.16 -10.41
N LEU A 203 14.68 -8.06 -10.90
CA LEU A 203 15.07 -9.42 -11.26
C LEU A 203 16.20 -9.42 -12.30
N PHE A 204 16.07 -8.58 -13.34
CA PHE A 204 17.09 -8.45 -14.38
C PHE A 204 18.40 -7.88 -13.83
N ILE A 205 18.33 -6.87 -12.97
CA ILE A 205 19.51 -6.27 -12.31
C ILE A 205 20.26 -7.32 -11.49
N ILE A 206 19.52 -8.05 -10.61
CA ILE A 206 20.12 -9.08 -9.77
C ILE A 206 20.71 -10.20 -10.62
N SER A 207 19.99 -10.66 -11.63
CA SER A 207 20.48 -11.71 -12.52
C SER A 207 21.79 -11.32 -13.21
N ASN A 208 21.90 -10.08 -13.72
CA ASN A 208 23.12 -9.59 -14.33
C ASN A 208 24.27 -9.42 -13.32
N THR A 209 23.96 -8.90 -12.11
CA THR A 209 24.96 -8.73 -11.06
C THR A 209 25.54 -10.07 -10.63
N ILE A 210 24.70 -11.08 -10.41
CA ILE A 210 25.14 -12.44 -10.07
C ILE A 210 25.95 -13.06 -11.21
N LYS A 211 25.55 -12.86 -12.47
CA LYS A 211 26.32 -13.33 -13.64
C LYS A 211 27.73 -12.77 -13.64
N ILE A 212 27.88 -11.46 -13.43
CA ILE A 212 29.18 -10.80 -13.36
C ILE A 212 30.00 -11.34 -12.18
N THR A 213 29.37 -11.54 -11.03
CA THR A 213 30.02 -12.10 -9.83
C THR A 213 30.54 -13.52 -10.08
N ILE A 214 29.77 -14.40 -10.72
CA ILE A 214 30.19 -15.75 -11.07
C ILE A 214 31.39 -15.69 -12.05
N TYR A 215 31.29 -14.85 -13.08
CA TYR A 215 32.35 -14.71 -14.06
C TYR A 215 33.66 -14.20 -13.46
N SER A 216 33.59 -13.27 -12.54
CA SER A 216 34.74 -12.76 -11.77
C SER A 216 35.42 -13.83 -10.90
N ARG A 217 34.75 -14.95 -10.62
CA ARG A 217 35.20 -16.02 -9.74
C ARG A 217 35.25 -17.38 -10.42
N ARG A 218 35.31 -17.40 -11.74
CA ARG A 218 35.29 -18.64 -12.50
C ARG A 218 36.40 -19.63 -12.06
N GLU A 219 37.60 -19.13 -11.75
CA GLU A 219 38.71 -19.96 -11.30
C GLU A 219 38.45 -20.64 -9.95
N GLU A 220 37.79 -19.92 -8.99
CA GLU A 220 37.40 -20.55 -7.72
C GLU A 220 36.31 -21.62 -7.93
N VAL A 221 35.37 -21.39 -8.86
CA VAL A 221 34.29 -22.33 -9.19
C VAL A 221 34.87 -23.57 -9.86
N GLU A 222 35.76 -23.43 -10.85
CA GLU A 222 36.45 -24.52 -11.52
C GLU A 222 37.27 -25.37 -10.53
N LEU A 223 38.01 -24.76 -9.62
CA LEU A 223 38.74 -25.46 -8.57
C LEU A 223 37.84 -26.28 -7.64
N LEU A 224 36.65 -25.74 -7.30
CA LEU A 224 35.65 -26.44 -6.48
C LEU A 224 35.06 -27.65 -7.23
N GLU A 225 34.83 -27.53 -8.52
CA GLU A 225 34.38 -28.64 -9.37
C GLU A 225 35.41 -29.74 -9.50
N LEU A 226 36.66 -29.38 -9.67
CA LEU A 226 37.78 -30.34 -9.72
C LEU A 226 37.95 -31.14 -8.41
N VAL A 227 37.67 -30.55 -7.27
CA VAL A 227 37.70 -31.21 -5.95
C VAL A 227 36.43 -32.05 -5.68
N GLY A 228 35.43 -32.02 -6.61
CA GLY A 228 34.19 -32.79 -6.51
C GLY A 228 33.07 -32.14 -5.71
N ALA A 229 33.08 -30.82 -5.54
CA ALA A 229 31.98 -30.12 -4.91
C ALA A 229 30.69 -30.29 -5.74
N THR A 230 29.54 -30.51 -5.05
CA THR A 230 28.26 -30.62 -5.73
C THR A 230 27.80 -29.26 -6.31
N ARG A 231 27.13 -29.28 -7.46
CA ARG A 231 26.57 -28.06 -8.10
C ARG A 231 25.72 -27.23 -7.13
N PHE A 232 24.99 -27.89 -6.22
CA PHE A 232 24.19 -27.23 -5.20
C PHE A 232 25.06 -26.45 -4.21
N PHE A 233 26.17 -27.02 -3.77
CA PHE A 233 27.12 -26.37 -2.85
C PHE A 233 27.76 -25.11 -3.45
N ILE A 234 28.02 -25.12 -4.75
CA ILE A 234 28.56 -23.96 -5.50
C ILE A 234 27.53 -22.86 -5.66
N ARG A 235 26.24 -23.21 -5.83
CA ARG A 235 25.15 -22.27 -6.12
C ARG A 235 24.64 -21.51 -4.89
N ILE A 236 24.60 -22.14 -3.72
CA ILE A 236 24.01 -21.57 -2.50
C ILE A 236 24.56 -20.16 -2.15
N PRO A 237 25.88 -19.88 -2.16
CA PRO A 237 26.39 -18.55 -1.83
C PRO A 237 25.82 -17.44 -2.73
N PHE A 238 25.65 -17.70 -4.02
CA PHE A 238 25.11 -16.73 -4.97
C PHE A 238 23.59 -16.52 -4.80
N LEU A 239 22.84 -17.57 -4.42
CA LEU A 239 21.43 -17.45 -4.07
C LEU A 239 21.24 -16.54 -2.85
N ILE A 240 22.05 -16.76 -1.81
CA ILE A 240 22.04 -15.92 -0.59
C ILE A 240 22.45 -14.48 -0.94
N GLU A 241 23.43 -14.28 -1.81
CA GLU A 241 23.88 -12.96 -2.24
C GLU A 241 22.74 -12.18 -2.92
N GLY A 242 21.98 -12.80 -3.84
CA GLY A 242 20.81 -12.17 -4.48
C GLY A 242 19.68 -11.89 -3.49
N MET A 243 19.41 -12.80 -2.56
CA MET A 243 18.42 -12.57 -1.50
C MET A 243 18.81 -11.40 -0.60
N LEU A 244 20.10 -11.27 -0.24
CA LEU A 244 20.61 -10.16 0.57
C LEU A 244 20.53 -8.84 -0.17
N GLN A 245 20.85 -8.80 -1.47
CA GLN A 245 20.71 -7.58 -2.29
C GLN A 245 19.26 -7.10 -2.32
N GLY A 246 18.31 -8.00 -2.56
CA GLY A 246 16.89 -7.71 -2.56
C GLY A 246 16.37 -7.26 -1.19
N PHE A 247 16.79 -7.94 -0.11
CA PHE A 247 16.47 -7.57 1.26
C PHE A 247 16.99 -6.17 1.62
N CYS A 248 18.29 -5.93 1.41
CA CYS A 248 18.90 -4.64 1.73
C CYS A 248 18.30 -3.50 0.91
N GLY A 249 18.04 -3.74 -0.38
CA GLY A 249 17.41 -2.74 -1.26
C GLY A 249 16.01 -2.35 -0.79
N ALA A 250 15.16 -3.34 -0.49
CA ALA A 250 13.81 -3.10 0.00
C ALA A 250 13.81 -2.43 1.39
N LEU A 251 14.69 -2.88 2.30
CA LEU A 251 14.79 -2.30 3.64
C LEU A 251 15.26 -0.83 3.59
N LEU A 252 16.30 -0.55 2.81
CA LEU A 252 16.81 0.82 2.63
C LEU A 252 15.74 1.74 2.00
N ALA A 253 14.97 1.25 1.03
CA ALA A 253 13.87 2.00 0.44
C ALA A 253 12.83 2.40 1.49
N LEU A 254 12.42 1.48 2.35
CA LEU A 254 11.48 1.75 3.45
C LEU A 254 12.06 2.73 4.48
N LEU A 255 13.33 2.58 4.84
CA LEU A 255 14.01 3.49 5.78
C LEU A 255 14.11 4.92 5.24
N ILE A 256 14.47 5.07 3.95
CA ILE A 256 14.50 6.37 3.28
C ILE A 256 13.09 6.98 3.26
N LEU A 257 12.09 6.20 2.85
CA LEU A 257 10.71 6.67 2.80
C LEU A 257 10.20 7.07 4.19
N ALA A 258 10.52 6.30 5.23
CA ALA A 258 10.15 6.61 6.60
C ALA A 258 10.81 7.92 7.07
N GLY A 259 12.10 8.11 6.77
CA GLY A 259 12.80 9.36 7.07
C GLY A 259 12.21 10.58 6.36
N VAL A 260 11.91 10.45 5.07
CA VAL A 260 11.27 11.51 4.27
C VAL A 260 9.86 11.81 4.80
N SER A 261 9.07 10.77 5.08
CA SER A 261 7.71 10.93 5.62
C SER A 261 7.73 11.60 7.00
N TRP A 262 8.64 11.19 7.88
CA TRP A 262 8.82 11.82 9.20
C TRP A 262 9.24 13.29 9.08
N ALA A 263 10.21 13.60 8.20
CA ALA A 263 10.64 14.97 7.96
C ALA A 263 9.48 15.82 7.39
N PHE A 264 8.71 15.27 6.46
CA PHE A 264 7.54 15.94 5.89
C PHE A 264 6.49 16.24 6.96
N LEU A 265 6.09 15.27 7.78
CA LEU A 265 5.09 15.46 8.82
C LEU A 265 5.49 16.50 9.86
N ASN A 266 6.78 16.59 10.20
CA ASN A 266 7.26 17.53 11.21
C ASN A 266 7.54 18.96 10.68
N HIS A 267 7.87 19.10 9.40
CA HIS A 267 8.28 20.40 8.86
C HIS A 267 7.25 21.02 7.91
N ALA A 268 6.34 20.21 7.33
CA ALA A 268 5.38 20.72 6.35
C ALA A 268 4.38 21.71 6.94
N GLY A 269 4.05 21.62 8.23
CA GLY A 269 3.20 22.58 8.92
C GLY A 269 3.75 24.02 8.90
N ASN A 270 5.07 24.19 8.74
CA ASN A 270 5.71 25.51 8.66
C ASN A 270 5.61 26.14 7.25
N PHE A 271 5.41 25.32 6.20
CA PHE A 271 5.37 25.74 4.80
C PHE A 271 3.97 25.67 4.20
N LEU A 272 3.13 24.75 4.71
CA LEU A 272 1.79 24.55 4.23
C LEU A 272 0.78 25.26 5.13
N LEU A 273 -0.27 25.83 4.54
CA LEU A 273 -1.36 26.49 5.27
C LEU A 273 -2.24 25.50 6.06
N PHE A 274 -1.91 24.23 6.05
CA PHE A 274 -2.59 23.18 6.80
C PHE A 274 -1.58 22.27 7.51
N ASN A 275 -1.99 21.70 8.65
CA ASN A 275 -1.18 20.75 9.40
C ASN A 275 -1.40 19.34 8.82
N PRO A 276 -0.36 18.66 8.27
CA PRO A 276 -0.50 17.31 7.71
C PRO A 276 -0.98 16.26 8.73
N GLN A 277 -0.70 16.48 10.02
CA GLN A 277 -1.17 15.58 11.09
C GLN A 277 -2.68 15.68 11.29
N GLU A 278 -3.26 16.87 11.13
CA GLU A 278 -4.72 17.07 11.18
C GLU A 278 -5.42 16.53 9.91
N ALA A 279 -4.69 16.41 8.81
CA ALA A 279 -5.19 15.81 7.58
C ALA A 279 -5.27 14.26 7.62
N GLY A 280 -4.88 13.63 8.74
CA GLY A 280 -4.95 12.18 8.91
C GLY A 280 -3.96 11.39 8.05
N LEU A 281 -2.86 12.01 7.62
CA LEU A 281 -1.84 11.33 6.83
C LEU A 281 -1.14 10.26 7.68
N VAL A 282 -1.11 9.04 7.15
CA VAL A 282 -0.50 7.88 7.82
C VAL A 282 0.65 7.31 7.00
N PHE A 283 1.60 6.71 7.70
CA PHE A 283 2.64 5.91 7.05
C PHE A 283 2.06 4.56 6.57
N ILE A 284 2.79 3.88 5.70
CA ILE A 284 2.41 2.58 5.16
C ILE A 284 2.20 1.58 6.30
N PRO A 285 1.08 0.84 6.36
CA PRO A 285 0.83 -0.20 7.35
C PRO A 285 1.94 -1.27 7.36
N ALA A 286 2.25 -1.80 8.54
CA ALA A 286 3.32 -2.78 8.73
C ALA A 286 3.18 -4.03 7.83
N THR A 287 1.95 -4.44 7.51
CA THR A 287 1.66 -5.54 6.58
C THR A 287 2.26 -5.31 5.20
N PHE A 288 2.12 -4.09 4.66
CA PHE A 288 2.71 -3.73 3.36
C PHE A 288 4.22 -3.59 3.44
N CYS A 289 4.78 -3.09 4.56
CA CYS A 289 6.23 -3.04 4.77
C CYS A 289 6.83 -4.44 4.74
N VAL A 290 6.22 -5.40 5.43
CA VAL A 290 6.65 -6.81 5.40
C VAL A 290 6.51 -7.40 4.00
N ALA A 291 5.41 -7.10 3.29
CA ALA A 291 5.19 -7.58 1.92
C ALA A 291 6.27 -7.05 0.95
N ILE A 292 6.67 -5.77 1.05
CA ILE A 292 7.73 -5.17 0.23
C ILE A 292 9.06 -5.88 0.48
N VAL A 293 9.43 -6.10 1.75
CA VAL A 293 10.68 -6.80 2.10
C VAL A 293 10.66 -8.25 1.63
N ALA A 294 9.53 -8.96 1.85
CA ALA A 294 9.36 -10.33 1.38
C ALA A 294 9.46 -10.42 -0.15
N THR A 295 8.84 -9.49 -0.88
CA THR A 295 8.95 -9.40 -2.34
C THR A 295 10.40 -9.14 -2.77
N GLY A 296 11.13 -8.26 -2.07
CA GLY A 296 12.55 -8.01 -2.32
C GLY A 296 13.39 -9.28 -2.20
N VAL A 297 13.19 -10.05 -1.14
CA VAL A 297 13.87 -11.34 -0.92
C VAL A 297 13.50 -12.35 -2.01
N LEU A 298 12.22 -12.47 -2.36
CA LEU A 298 11.73 -13.39 -3.38
C LEU A 298 12.28 -13.06 -4.78
N VAL A 299 12.24 -11.79 -5.17
CA VAL A 299 12.78 -11.33 -6.45
C VAL A 299 14.30 -11.53 -6.49
N GLY A 300 14.99 -11.30 -5.35
CA GLY A 300 16.40 -11.59 -5.18
C GLY A 300 16.73 -13.06 -5.38
N PHE A 301 15.95 -13.95 -4.78
CA PHE A 301 16.09 -15.38 -4.93
C PHE A 301 15.84 -15.83 -6.39
N VAL A 302 14.75 -15.42 -6.99
CA VAL A 302 14.37 -15.78 -8.38
C VAL A 302 15.39 -15.23 -9.38
N GLY A 303 15.85 -13.98 -9.19
CA GLY A 303 16.86 -13.35 -10.06
C GLY A 303 18.19 -14.08 -10.04
N SER A 304 18.66 -14.47 -8.85
CA SER A 304 19.87 -15.25 -8.70
C SER A 304 19.73 -16.67 -9.25
N LEU A 305 18.57 -17.32 -9.05
CA LEU A 305 18.27 -18.64 -9.60
C LEU A 305 18.27 -18.65 -11.13
N THR A 306 17.66 -17.63 -11.74
CA THR A 306 17.60 -17.48 -13.21
C THR A 306 18.99 -17.30 -13.82
N SER A 307 19.88 -16.56 -13.14
CA SER A 307 21.27 -16.40 -13.57
C SER A 307 22.06 -17.72 -13.54
N LEU A 308 21.86 -18.50 -12.47
CA LEU A 308 22.55 -19.78 -12.28
C LEU A 308 22.11 -20.87 -13.27
N HIS A 309 20.83 -20.88 -13.66
CA HIS A 309 20.34 -21.90 -14.61
C HIS A 309 20.96 -21.73 -16.01
N ARG A 310 21.11 -20.49 -16.47
CA ARG A 310 21.68 -20.22 -17.78
C ARG A 310 23.19 -20.49 -17.89
N PHE A 311 23.92 -20.48 -16.77
CA PHE A 311 25.38 -20.66 -16.78
C PHE A 311 25.79 -22.13 -16.80
N VAL A 312 24.99 -23.03 -16.22
CA VAL A 312 25.32 -24.47 -16.07
C VAL A 312 24.89 -25.27 -17.31
N ASP A 313 23.99 -24.75 -18.13
CA ASP A 313 23.59 -25.42 -19.38
C ASP A 313 24.57 -25.13 -20.55
N GLN A 314 25.57 -24.26 -20.36
CA GLN A 314 26.57 -23.88 -21.37
C GLN A 314 27.97 -24.45 -21.09
N SER A 315 28.16 -25.15 -19.98
CA SER A 315 29.38 -25.92 -19.65
C SER A 315 29.07 -27.42 -19.60
#